data_7e5e35b4a168a837ec6cb6598e77de48
#
_entry.id   7e5e35b4a168a837ec6cb6598e77de48
#
_cell.length_a   1.000
_cell.length_b   1.000
_cell.length_c   1.000
_cell.angle_alpha   90.00
_cell.angle_beta   90.00
_cell.angle_gamma   90.00
#
_symmetry.space_group_name_H-M   'P 1'
#
loop_
_entity.id
_entity.type
_entity.pdbx_description
1 polymer ?
#
loop_
_entity_poly.entity_id
_entity_poly.type
_entity_poly.pdbx_seq_one_letter_code
_entity_poly.pdbx_strand_id
1 'polypeptide(L)'
;MMMKLLKFYAPWCAPCKALGVVMSRVQHDLPVAEINVDENRDTAVFYGVRTVPTLILMDENENIINKKSGAMTDEAFKEFIGAAND
;
A
#
# COMPACT_ATOMS: atom_id res chain seq x y z
N MET A 1 11.59 15.05 2.82
CA MET A 1 11.32 13.81 3.57
C MET A 1 10.75 12.78 2.64
N MET A 2 11.31 11.58 2.67
CA MET A 2 10.93 10.53 1.74
C MET A 2 9.99 9.56 2.42
N MET A 3 8.70 9.70 2.11
CA MET A 3 7.74 8.67 2.49
C MET A 3 7.59 7.68 1.37
N LYS A 4 7.12 6.49 1.67
CA LYS A 4 6.93 5.44 0.68
C LYS A 4 5.70 4.61 1.00
N LEU A 5 5.21 3.94 -0.03
CA LEU A 5 4.09 3.01 0.07
C LEU A 5 4.60 1.58 -0.07
N LEU A 6 4.11 0.70 0.78
CA LEU A 6 4.26 -0.74 0.59
C LEU A 6 2.91 -1.28 0.16
N LYS A 7 2.87 -1.92 -1.01
CA LYS A 7 1.65 -2.56 -1.50
C LYS A 7 1.83 -4.08 -1.43
N PHE A 8 1.10 -4.68 -0.52
CA PHE A 8 1.08 -6.14 -0.39
C PHE A 8 -0.01 -6.71 -1.29
N TYR A 9 0.36 -7.62 -2.16
CA TYR A 9 -0.55 -8.14 -3.18
C TYR A 9 -0.28 -9.63 -3.42
N ALA A 10 -1.16 -10.25 -4.20
CA ALA A 10 -0.95 -11.60 -4.74
C ALA A 10 -1.36 -11.59 -6.22
N PRO A 11 -0.70 -12.40 -7.07
CA PRO A 11 -1.01 -12.40 -8.51
C PRO A 11 -2.45 -12.81 -8.85
N TRP A 12 -3.08 -13.60 -7.98
CA TRP A 12 -4.46 -14.10 -8.17
C TRP A 12 -5.52 -13.13 -7.63
N CYS A 13 -5.13 -12.02 -7.09
CA CYS A 13 -6.01 -11.12 -6.33
C CYS A 13 -6.61 -10.04 -7.22
N ALA A 14 -7.89 -10.17 -7.58
CA ALA A 14 -8.58 -9.17 -8.39
C ALA A 14 -8.67 -7.79 -7.71
N PRO A 15 -9.02 -7.70 -6.40
CA PRO A 15 -9.00 -6.39 -5.72
C PRO A 15 -7.63 -5.73 -5.71
N CYS A 16 -6.55 -6.52 -5.70
CA CYS A 16 -5.18 -5.97 -5.78
C CYS A 16 -4.97 -5.27 -7.13
N LYS A 17 -5.47 -5.86 -8.21
CA LYS A 17 -5.37 -5.27 -9.54
C LYS A 17 -6.19 -3.98 -9.61
N ALA A 18 -7.39 -3.98 -9.03
CA ALA A 18 -8.23 -2.79 -8.97
C ALA A 18 -7.53 -1.66 -8.22
N LEU A 19 -6.87 -1.97 -7.11
CA LEU A 19 -6.10 -0.98 -6.35
C LEU A 19 -4.94 -0.44 -7.20
N GLY A 20 -4.27 -1.32 -7.94
CA GLY A 20 -3.18 -0.90 -8.83
C GLY A 20 -3.63 0.12 -9.86
N VAL A 21 -4.84 -0.04 -10.41
CA VAL A 21 -5.41 0.92 -11.36
C VAL A 21 -5.62 2.28 -10.68
N VAL A 22 -6.19 2.29 -9.48
CA VAL A 22 -6.39 3.52 -8.72
C VAL A 22 -5.05 4.21 -8.43
N MET A 23 -4.06 3.44 -8.00
CA MET A 23 -2.73 3.98 -7.66
C MET A 23 -2.02 4.57 -8.87
N SER A 24 -2.26 4.02 -10.07
CA SER A 24 -1.66 4.54 -11.30
C SER A 24 -2.39 5.77 -11.83
N ARG A 25 -3.69 5.92 -11.50
CA ARG A 25 -4.54 6.99 -11.99
C ARG A 25 -4.48 8.24 -11.12
N VAL A 26 -4.38 8.06 -9.81
CA VAL A 26 -4.27 9.19 -8.86
C VAL A 26 -2.82 9.66 -8.86
N GLN A 27 -2.62 10.95 -9.15
CA GLN A 27 -1.28 11.52 -9.22
C GLN A 27 -0.66 11.65 -7.84
N HIS A 28 0.57 11.14 -7.68
CA HIS A 28 1.36 11.28 -6.47
C HIS A 28 2.83 11.00 -6.78
N ASP A 29 3.72 11.41 -5.88
CA ASP A 29 5.15 11.24 -6.04
C ASP A 29 5.76 10.20 -5.09
N LEU A 30 4.91 9.42 -4.42
CA LEU A 30 5.40 8.45 -3.46
C LEU A 30 5.96 7.21 -4.16
N PRO A 31 7.18 6.77 -3.80
CA PRO A 31 7.69 5.49 -4.28
C PRO A 31 6.80 4.36 -3.77
N VAL A 32 6.60 3.36 -4.60
CA VAL A 32 5.79 2.19 -4.25
C VAL A 32 6.64 0.94 -4.34
N ALA A 33 6.74 0.21 -3.25
CA ALA A 33 7.33 -1.12 -3.23
C ALA A 33 6.20 -2.13 -3.28
N GLU A 34 6.21 -2.99 -4.29
CA GLU A 34 5.21 -4.04 -4.44
C GLU A 34 5.74 -5.33 -3.87
N ILE A 35 5.00 -5.90 -2.93
CA ILE A 35 5.41 -7.10 -2.20
C ILE A 35 4.40 -8.20 -2.46
N ASN A 36 4.84 -9.23 -3.18
CA ASN A 36 4.05 -10.42 -3.44
C ASN A 36 4.08 -11.29 -2.18
N VAL A 37 2.92 -11.42 -1.52
CA VAL A 37 2.85 -12.14 -0.24
C VAL A 37 3.11 -13.64 -0.39
N ASP A 38 2.86 -14.20 -1.57
CA ASP A 38 3.14 -15.62 -1.81
C ASP A 38 4.64 -15.90 -1.79
N GLU A 39 5.45 -14.91 -2.15
CA GLU A 39 6.91 -15.01 -2.19
C GLU A 39 7.59 -14.39 -0.98
N ASN A 40 6.86 -13.64 -0.18
CA ASN A 40 7.41 -12.86 0.94
C ASN A 40 6.56 -13.01 2.19
N ARG A 41 6.32 -14.24 2.61
CA ARG A 41 5.47 -14.54 3.76
C ARG A 41 5.98 -13.91 5.05
N ASP A 42 7.29 -13.97 5.26
CA ASP A 42 7.89 -13.42 6.49
C ASP A 42 7.69 -11.91 6.57
N THR A 43 7.82 -11.22 5.44
CA THR A 43 7.59 -9.78 5.39
C THR A 43 6.14 -9.45 5.70
N ALA A 44 5.20 -10.21 5.13
CA ALA A 44 3.78 -10.00 5.40
C ALA A 44 3.48 -10.20 6.89
N VAL A 45 4.04 -11.24 7.49
CA VAL A 45 3.86 -11.51 8.92
C VAL A 45 4.44 -10.38 9.76
N PHE A 46 5.63 -9.91 9.39
CA PHE A 46 6.31 -8.83 10.11
C PHE A 46 5.44 -7.57 10.18
N TYR A 47 4.76 -7.23 9.09
CA TYR A 47 3.91 -6.05 9.03
C TYR A 47 2.46 -6.32 9.43
N GLY A 48 2.15 -7.53 9.88
CA GLY A 48 0.80 -7.88 10.30
C GLY A 48 -0.20 -7.92 9.17
N VAL A 49 0.24 -8.24 7.95
CA VAL A 49 -0.62 -8.30 6.78
C VAL A 49 -1.28 -9.68 6.72
N ARG A 50 -2.61 -9.70 6.77
CA ARG A 50 -3.39 -10.94 6.77
C ARG A 50 -4.22 -11.12 5.50
N THR A 51 -4.50 -10.04 4.82
CA THR A 51 -5.31 -10.04 3.61
C THR A 51 -4.65 -9.19 2.55
N VAL A 52 -5.00 -9.41 1.29
CA VAL A 52 -4.51 -8.60 0.19
C VAL A 52 -5.70 -7.99 -0.54
N PRO A 53 -5.56 -6.76 -1.05
CA PRO A 53 -4.40 -5.90 -0.91
C PRO A 53 -4.32 -5.25 0.47
N THR A 54 -3.11 -4.90 0.89
CA THR A 54 -2.89 -4.04 2.05
C THR A 54 -1.89 -2.98 1.66
N LEU A 55 -2.20 -1.71 1.95
CA LEU A 55 -1.29 -0.60 1.77
C LEU A 55 -0.76 -0.13 3.11
N ILE A 56 0.54 0.13 3.15
CA ILE A 56 1.19 0.74 4.30
C ILE A 56 1.92 1.99 3.82
N LEU A 57 1.66 3.10 4.48
CA LEU A 57 2.40 4.34 4.27
C LEU A 57 3.44 4.45 5.37
N MET A 58 4.70 4.61 4.99
CA MET A 58 5.82 4.68 5.92
C MET A 58 6.57 5.99 5.75
N ASP A 59 7.16 6.47 6.83
CA ASP A 59 8.08 7.60 6.76
C ASP A 59 9.51 7.10 6.47
N GLU A 60 10.45 8.03 6.42
CA GLU A 60 11.85 7.71 6.12
C GLU A 60 12.55 6.90 7.20
N ASN A 61 12.00 6.87 8.40
CA ASN A 61 12.52 6.09 9.52
C ASN A 61 11.82 4.74 9.66
N GLU A 62 11.02 4.36 8.65
CA GLU A 62 10.25 3.12 8.60
C GLU A 62 9.17 3.02 9.68
N ASN A 63 8.70 4.16 10.15
CA ASN A 63 7.53 4.22 11.00
C ASN A 63 6.27 4.13 10.15
N ILE A 64 5.32 3.32 10.58
CA ILE A 64 4.04 3.19 9.88
C ILE A 64 3.19 4.42 10.23
N ILE A 65 2.83 5.17 9.18
CA ILE A 65 1.99 6.37 9.33
C ILE A 65 0.52 6.00 9.14
N ASN A 66 0.25 5.09 8.19
CA ASN A 66 -1.11 4.67 7.90
C ASN A 66 -1.08 3.27 7.32
N LYS A 67 -2.15 2.52 7.56
CA LYS A 67 -2.27 1.14 7.07
C LYS A 67 -3.73 0.85 6.79
N LYS A 68 -4.02 0.28 5.63
CA LYS A 68 -5.38 -0.05 5.26
C LYS A 68 -5.42 -1.28 4.35
N SER A 69 -6.35 -2.17 4.61
CA SER A 69 -6.59 -3.36 3.80
C SER A 69 -7.79 -3.16 2.90
N GLY A 70 -7.78 -3.86 1.76
CA GLY A 70 -8.88 -3.86 0.81
C GLY A 70 -8.68 -2.87 -0.33
N ALA A 71 -9.53 -3.01 -1.35
CA ALA A 71 -9.53 -2.09 -2.48
C ALA A 71 -10.00 -0.70 -2.03
N MET A 72 -9.57 0.31 -2.76
CA MET A 72 -9.91 1.70 -2.45
C MET A 72 -10.45 2.39 -3.69
N THR A 73 -11.37 3.33 -3.45
CA THR A 73 -11.75 4.30 -4.49
C THR A 73 -10.62 5.31 -4.65
N ASP A 74 -10.68 6.10 -5.73
CA ASP A 74 -9.72 7.19 -5.92
C ASP A 74 -9.71 8.12 -4.70
N GLU A 75 -10.90 8.46 -4.20
CA GLU A 75 -11.01 9.37 -3.06
C GLU A 75 -10.43 8.76 -1.79
N ALA A 76 -10.68 7.47 -1.56
CA ALA A 76 -10.14 6.78 -0.39
C ALA A 76 -8.60 6.72 -0.45
N PHE A 77 -8.05 6.50 -1.64
CA PHE A 77 -6.60 6.47 -1.81
C PHE A 77 -5.98 7.85 -1.60
N LYS A 78 -6.61 8.90 -2.14
CA LYS A 78 -6.16 10.28 -1.91
C LYS A 78 -6.13 10.60 -0.42
N GLU A 79 -7.16 10.19 0.29
CA GLU A 79 -7.26 10.41 1.72
C GLU A 79 -6.18 9.62 2.46
N PHE A 80 -5.93 8.39 2.03
CA PHE A 80 -4.91 7.54 2.63
C PHE A 80 -3.51 8.17 2.53
N ILE A 81 -3.13 8.64 1.35
CA ILE A 81 -1.81 9.25 1.14
C ILE A 81 -1.76 10.69 1.66
N GLY A 82 -2.92 11.30 1.91
CA GLY A 82 -2.98 12.65 2.48
C GLY A 82 -2.29 12.75 3.83
N ALA A 83 -2.20 11.64 4.58
CA ALA A 83 -1.48 11.58 5.83
C ALA A 83 0.02 11.91 5.67
N ALA A 84 0.56 11.76 4.46
CA ALA A 84 1.96 12.08 4.17
C ALA A 84 2.23 13.58 4.20
N ASN A 85 1.18 14.41 4.11
CA ASN A 85 1.31 15.87 4.06
C ASN A 85 1.06 16.54 5.41
N ASP A 86 0.76 15.75 6.42
CA ASP A 86 0.55 16.26 7.78
C ASP A 86 1.85 16.18 8.62
#